data_bfb53150db70673d0b00ed438964c85f
#
_entry.id   bfb53150db70673d0b00ed438964c85f
#
_cell.length_a   1.000
_cell.length_b   1.000
_cell.length_c   1.000
_cell.angle_alpha   90.00
_cell.angle_beta   90.00
_cell.angle_gamma   90.00
#
_symmetry.space_group_name_H-M   'P 1'
#
loop_
_entity.id
_entity.type
_entity.pdbx_description
1 polymer ?
#
loop_
_entity_poly.entity_id
_entity_poly.type
_entity_poly.pdbx_seq_one_letter_code
_entity_poly.pdbx_strand_id
1 'polypeptide(L)'
;MKVIVGLGNPGPQYAETRHNIGFLLVDLLAEEYKLQFRAKFQGLWTEGNVEGERIFLLKPQTFMNLSGRSVRELTNFYKIPGEDLLIVHDDMDLSLGKIRLRDQGSAGGHNGIKSILAELGTEKFWRLKLGVGHPRNSKFDIRDSNHEPRTTIIDHVLSPFAEDETTQLDEVLERAEKATNLWIKGEIDRAMNLYHR
;
A
#
# COMPACT_ATOMS: atom_id res chain seq x y z
N MET A 1 3.72 4.45 19.08
CA MET A 1 4.39 3.35 18.30
C MET A 1 3.54 3.10 17.08
N LYS A 2 4.10 3.22 15.89
CA LYS A 2 3.32 3.16 14.64
C LYS A 2 3.81 2.06 13.72
N VAL A 3 2.90 1.43 12.99
CA VAL A 3 3.20 0.35 12.05
C VAL A 3 2.74 0.75 10.66
N ILE A 4 3.64 0.70 9.69
CA ILE A 4 3.37 0.93 8.27
C ILE A 4 3.56 -0.40 7.54
N VAL A 5 2.52 -0.88 6.89
CA VAL A 5 2.50 -2.12 6.13
C VAL A 5 2.29 -1.80 4.65
N GLY A 6 3.25 -2.12 3.81
CA GLY A 6 3.05 -2.10 2.37
C GLY A 6 2.51 -3.45 1.89
N LEU A 7 1.45 -3.43 1.08
CA LEU A 7 0.93 -4.64 0.47
C LEU A 7 1.59 -4.92 -0.88
N GLY A 8 1.78 -6.20 -1.18
CA GLY A 8 2.39 -6.69 -2.41
C GLY A 8 2.47 -8.21 -2.41
N ASN A 9 2.89 -8.78 -3.52
CA ASN A 9 3.19 -10.20 -3.66
C ASN A 9 4.72 -10.42 -3.63
N PRO A 10 5.20 -11.48 -2.96
CA PRO A 10 6.62 -11.83 -2.96
C PRO A 10 7.06 -12.41 -4.30
N GLY A 11 8.32 -12.19 -4.63
CA GLY A 11 8.97 -12.72 -5.82
C GLY A 11 9.30 -11.68 -6.87
N PRO A 12 10.40 -11.88 -7.64
CA PRO A 12 10.89 -10.89 -8.59
C PRO A 12 9.91 -10.61 -9.73
N GLN A 13 9.05 -11.56 -10.10
CA GLN A 13 8.02 -11.39 -11.13
C GLN A 13 6.93 -10.37 -10.77
N TYR A 14 6.78 -10.04 -9.48
CA TYR A 14 5.79 -9.07 -9.00
C TYR A 14 6.41 -7.73 -8.60
N ALA A 15 7.73 -7.62 -8.53
CA ALA A 15 8.44 -6.50 -7.93
C ALA A 15 8.01 -5.13 -8.49
N GLU A 16 7.78 -5.06 -9.81
CA GLU A 16 7.45 -3.82 -10.52
C GLU A 16 5.96 -3.70 -10.86
N THR A 17 5.12 -4.62 -10.37
CA THR A 17 3.69 -4.59 -10.67
C THR A 17 2.96 -3.49 -9.87
N ARG A 18 1.83 -3.01 -10.43
CA ARG A 18 0.96 -2.01 -9.78
C ARG A 18 0.51 -2.48 -8.40
N HIS A 19 0.26 -3.79 -8.24
CA HIS A 19 -0.17 -4.39 -6.98
C HIS A 19 0.91 -4.35 -5.90
N ASN A 20 2.17 -4.13 -6.28
CA ASN A 20 3.31 -4.01 -5.37
C ASN A 20 3.66 -2.56 -5.00
N ILE A 21 2.85 -1.56 -5.39
CA ILE A 21 3.12 -0.15 -5.06
C ILE A 21 3.25 0.09 -3.55
N GLY A 22 2.57 -0.71 -2.73
CA GLY A 22 2.73 -0.68 -1.27
C GLY A 22 4.13 -1.11 -0.83
N PHE A 23 4.70 -2.15 -1.45
CA PHE A 23 6.09 -2.57 -1.20
C PHE A 23 7.08 -1.49 -1.62
N LEU A 24 6.87 -0.86 -2.79
CA LEU A 24 7.73 0.20 -3.29
C LEU A 24 7.80 1.38 -2.30
N LEU A 25 6.65 1.81 -1.76
CA LEU A 25 6.65 2.87 -0.75
C LEU A 25 7.40 2.46 0.53
N VAL A 26 7.20 1.24 1.02
CA VAL A 26 7.86 0.77 2.25
C VAL A 26 9.37 0.61 2.04
N ASP A 27 9.82 0.25 0.83
CA ASP A 27 11.24 0.22 0.48
C ASP A 27 11.83 1.64 0.46
N LEU A 28 11.13 2.61 -0.13
CA LEU A 28 11.53 4.02 -0.13
C LEU A 28 11.65 4.58 1.30
N LEU A 29 10.68 4.32 2.16
CA LEU A 29 10.71 4.72 3.57
C LEU A 29 11.88 4.07 4.32
N ALA A 30 12.17 2.80 4.07
CA ALA A 30 13.29 2.11 4.70
C ALA A 30 14.64 2.70 4.28
N GLU A 31 14.79 3.07 3.01
CA GLU A 31 15.98 3.74 2.49
C GLU A 31 16.16 5.12 3.12
N GLU A 32 15.11 5.94 3.16
CA GLU A 32 15.16 7.28 3.77
C GLU A 32 15.53 7.22 5.24
N TYR A 33 14.92 6.29 5.99
CA TYR A 33 15.21 6.15 7.43
C TYR A 33 16.46 5.29 7.71
N LYS A 34 17.17 4.83 6.68
CA LYS A 34 18.39 3.98 6.77
C LYS A 34 18.15 2.71 7.60
N LEU A 35 17.01 2.07 7.39
CA LEU A 35 16.58 0.85 8.07
C LEU A 35 16.81 -0.37 7.18
N GLN A 36 17.22 -1.49 7.79
CA GLN A 36 17.47 -2.75 7.08
C GLN A 36 16.43 -3.79 7.45
N PHE A 37 15.84 -4.42 6.44
CA PHE A 37 14.86 -5.48 6.63
C PHE A 37 15.50 -6.77 7.12
N ARG A 38 14.71 -7.51 7.91
CA ARG A 38 14.99 -8.87 8.37
C ARG A 38 13.71 -9.71 8.34
N ALA A 39 13.83 -11.03 8.21
CA ALA A 39 12.69 -11.92 8.13
C ALA A 39 12.07 -12.16 9.52
N LYS A 40 10.78 -11.81 9.71
CA LYS A 40 9.95 -12.12 10.88
C LYS A 40 8.48 -11.82 10.55
N PHE A 41 7.55 -12.33 11.33
CA PHE A 41 6.11 -12.10 11.16
C PHE A 41 5.59 -12.48 9.77
N GLN A 42 6.07 -13.61 9.22
CA GLN A 42 5.78 -14.01 7.85
C GLN A 42 6.00 -12.91 6.80
N GLY A 43 6.99 -12.04 7.06
CA GLY A 43 7.29 -10.87 6.24
C GLY A 43 8.74 -10.43 6.34
N LEU A 44 9.07 -9.41 5.57
CA LEU A 44 10.26 -8.59 5.75
C LEU A 44 9.86 -7.39 6.61
N TRP A 45 10.51 -7.22 7.75
CA TRP A 45 10.20 -6.17 8.70
C TRP A 45 11.45 -5.46 9.18
N THR A 46 11.28 -4.23 9.61
CA THR A 46 12.32 -3.46 10.28
C THR A 46 11.70 -2.52 11.31
N GLU A 47 12.51 -1.99 12.20
CA GLU A 47 12.11 -1.00 13.21
C GLU A 47 13.12 0.12 13.30
N GLY A 48 12.65 1.29 13.66
CA GLY A 48 13.48 2.47 13.87
C GLY A 48 12.78 3.54 14.70
N ASN A 49 13.46 4.66 14.87
CA ASN A 49 12.91 5.86 15.47
C ASN A 49 12.93 6.98 14.44
N VAL A 50 11.77 7.55 14.16
CA VAL A 50 11.60 8.65 13.22
C VAL A 50 10.98 9.82 13.99
N GLU A 51 11.72 10.89 14.14
CA GLU A 51 11.30 12.10 14.85
C GLU A 51 10.75 11.84 16.28
N GLY A 52 11.35 10.89 16.99
CA GLY A 52 10.96 10.52 18.35
C GLY A 52 9.87 9.45 18.43
N GLU A 53 9.23 9.10 17.31
CA GLU A 53 8.22 8.03 17.25
C GLU A 53 8.87 6.70 16.86
N ARG A 54 8.62 5.64 17.61
CA ARG A 54 9.03 4.28 17.26
C ARG A 54 8.14 3.76 16.15
N ILE A 55 8.75 3.42 15.03
CA ILE A 55 8.04 2.90 13.85
C ILE A 55 8.47 1.47 13.52
N PHE A 56 7.55 0.75 12.90
CA PHE A 56 7.78 -0.54 12.25
C PHE A 56 7.38 -0.44 10.78
N LEU A 57 8.21 -0.97 9.90
CA LEU A 57 7.88 -1.19 8.50
C LEU A 57 7.74 -2.69 8.25
N LEU A 58 6.69 -3.09 7.53
CA LEU A 58 6.42 -4.49 7.22
C LEU A 58 6.02 -4.66 5.75
N LYS A 59 6.66 -5.61 5.07
CA LYS A 59 6.25 -6.15 3.78
C LYS A 59 5.87 -7.63 3.97
N PRO A 60 4.58 -8.00 4.02
CA PRO A 60 4.16 -9.40 4.10
C PRO A 60 4.78 -10.22 2.98
N GLN A 61 5.39 -11.35 3.31
CA GLN A 61 5.94 -12.29 2.32
C GLN A 61 4.99 -13.48 2.09
N THR A 62 3.75 -13.30 2.48
CA THR A 62 2.61 -14.10 2.06
C THR A 62 2.13 -13.61 0.69
N PHE A 63 1.34 -14.41 -0.04
CA PHE A 63 0.62 -13.85 -1.18
C PHE A 63 -0.45 -12.87 -0.71
N MET A 64 -0.86 -11.96 -1.60
CA MET A 64 -1.76 -10.83 -1.30
C MET A 64 -2.98 -11.24 -0.47
N ASN A 65 -3.65 -12.32 -0.85
CA ASN A 65 -4.85 -12.84 -0.18
C ASN A 65 -4.59 -13.43 1.23
N LEU A 66 -3.34 -13.50 1.67
CA LEU A 66 -2.93 -13.97 3.01
C LEU A 66 -2.18 -12.90 3.81
N SER A 67 -2.11 -11.67 3.32
CA SER A 67 -1.37 -10.57 3.96
C SER A 67 -1.80 -10.31 5.41
N GLY A 68 -3.08 -10.53 5.72
CA GLY A 68 -3.62 -10.36 7.07
C GLY A 68 -2.95 -11.23 8.13
N ARG A 69 -2.44 -12.41 7.77
CA ARG A 69 -1.72 -13.31 8.71
C ARG A 69 -0.45 -12.65 9.25
N SER A 70 0.35 -12.09 8.35
CA SER A 70 1.57 -11.37 8.70
C SER A 70 1.26 -10.13 9.56
N VAL A 71 0.27 -9.36 9.18
CA VAL A 71 -0.17 -8.17 9.91
C VAL A 71 -0.64 -8.54 11.32
N ARG A 72 -1.51 -9.55 11.45
CA ARG A 72 -2.01 -10.02 12.75
C ARG A 72 -0.88 -10.50 13.67
N GLU A 73 0.09 -11.24 13.13
CA GLU A 73 1.22 -11.74 13.91
C GLU A 73 2.02 -10.59 14.53
N LEU A 74 2.34 -9.55 13.75
CA LEU A 74 3.06 -8.38 14.23
C LEU A 74 2.22 -7.56 15.22
N THR A 75 0.96 -7.25 14.87
CA THR A 75 0.09 -6.41 15.71
C THR A 75 -0.23 -7.06 17.04
N ASN A 76 -0.43 -8.38 17.09
CA ASN A 76 -0.63 -9.13 18.32
C ASN A 76 0.62 -9.16 19.18
N PHE A 77 1.80 -9.35 18.57
CA PHE A 77 3.07 -9.43 19.30
C PHE A 77 3.39 -8.11 20.02
N TYR A 78 3.20 -6.98 19.35
CA TYR A 78 3.49 -5.65 19.91
C TYR A 78 2.25 -4.96 20.51
N LYS A 79 1.07 -5.61 20.48
CA LYS A 79 -0.22 -5.06 20.94
C LYS A 79 -0.55 -3.72 20.29
N ILE A 80 -0.41 -3.64 18.96
CA ILE A 80 -0.64 -2.43 18.18
C ILE A 80 -2.14 -2.21 18.02
N PRO A 81 -2.69 -1.08 18.44
CA PRO A 81 -4.09 -0.74 18.17
C PRO A 81 -4.27 -0.30 16.70
N GLY A 82 -5.50 -0.40 16.18
CA GLY A 82 -5.77 -0.10 14.77
C GLY A 82 -5.44 1.35 14.37
N GLU A 83 -5.58 2.29 15.29
CA GLU A 83 -5.23 3.72 15.08
C GLU A 83 -3.73 3.96 14.83
N ASP A 84 -2.88 3.02 15.25
CA ASP A 84 -1.43 3.05 15.04
C ASP A 84 -0.98 2.18 13.86
N LEU A 85 -1.93 1.63 13.10
CA LEU A 85 -1.69 0.78 11.94
C LEU A 85 -2.05 1.51 10.65
N LEU A 86 -1.09 1.67 9.73
CA LEU A 86 -1.27 2.20 8.39
C LEU A 86 -0.99 1.11 7.35
N ILE A 87 -2.01 0.78 6.56
CA ILE A 87 -1.91 -0.15 5.43
C ILE A 87 -1.79 0.64 4.14
N VAL A 88 -0.73 0.41 3.39
CA VAL A 88 -0.48 1.03 2.08
C VAL A 88 -0.80 0.04 0.99
N HIS A 89 -1.66 0.41 0.05
CA HIS A 89 -2.09 -0.47 -1.03
C HIS A 89 -2.51 0.30 -2.29
N ASP A 90 -2.55 -0.40 -3.42
CA ASP A 90 -3.08 0.11 -4.67
C ASP A 90 -4.60 0.33 -4.63
N ASP A 91 -5.07 1.33 -5.37
CA ASP A 91 -6.50 1.60 -5.57
C ASP A 91 -6.75 1.95 -7.04
N MET A 92 -7.55 1.11 -7.71
CA MET A 92 -7.87 1.29 -9.13
C MET A 92 -8.90 2.41 -9.39
N ASP A 93 -9.70 2.76 -8.37
CA ASP A 93 -10.67 3.84 -8.49
C ASP A 93 -10.03 5.23 -8.41
N LEU A 94 -8.73 5.27 -8.09
CA LEU A 94 -7.91 6.47 -8.12
C LEU A 94 -7.00 6.45 -9.35
N SER A 95 -6.98 7.57 -10.08
CA SER A 95 -6.00 7.77 -11.16
C SER A 95 -4.57 7.70 -10.62
N LEU A 96 -3.62 7.25 -11.44
CA LEU A 96 -2.20 7.30 -11.11
C LEU A 96 -1.79 8.73 -10.73
N GLY A 97 -0.94 8.88 -9.72
CA GLY A 97 -0.56 10.18 -9.15
C GLY A 97 -1.48 10.67 -8.03
N LYS A 98 -2.64 10.06 -7.81
CA LYS A 98 -3.54 10.40 -6.70
C LYS A 98 -3.32 9.50 -5.49
N ILE A 99 -3.46 10.09 -4.29
CA ILE A 99 -3.45 9.32 -3.04
C ILE A 99 -4.65 9.67 -2.18
N ARG A 100 -5.02 8.77 -1.27
CA ARG A 100 -6.11 8.99 -0.33
C ARG A 100 -5.86 8.31 1.00
N LEU A 101 -5.89 9.06 2.08
CA LEU A 101 -5.80 8.56 3.45
C LEU A 101 -7.21 8.33 4.02
N ARG A 102 -7.47 7.19 4.66
CA ARG A 102 -8.74 6.84 5.31
C ARG A 102 -8.47 6.07 6.61
N ASP A 103 -9.23 6.35 7.65
CA ASP A 103 -9.16 5.72 8.96
C ASP A 103 -9.96 4.41 9.07
N GLN A 104 -10.85 4.17 8.12
CA GLN A 104 -11.70 2.97 8.06
C GLN A 104 -12.29 2.75 6.66
N GLY A 105 -12.97 1.63 6.45
CA GLY A 105 -13.75 1.33 5.25
C GLY A 105 -13.70 -0.15 4.83
N SER A 106 -14.51 -0.49 3.84
CA SER A 106 -14.56 -1.83 3.25
C SER A 106 -13.31 -2.17 2.43
N ALA A 107 -13.22 -3.40 1.98
CA ALA A 107 -12.08 -3.86 1.16
C ALA A 107 -12.05 -3.28 -0.27
N GLY A 108 -13.17 -2.78 -0.79
CA GLY A 108 -13.23 -2.25 -2.16
C GLY A 108 -12.78 -3.25 -3.25
N GLY A 109 -12.94 -4.54 -3.01
CA GLY A 109 -12.45 -5.59 -3.93
C GLY A 109 -10.99 -6.00 -3.71
N HIS A 110 -10.18 -5.25 -2.97
CA HIS A 110 -8.76 -5.53 -2.77
C HIS A 110 -8.52 -6.73 -1.86
N ASN A 111 -7.91 -7.80 -2.39
CA ASN A 111 -7.75 -9.08 -1.68
C ASN A 111 -6.88 -8.98 -0.43
N GLY A 112 -5.85 -8.14 -0.43
CA GLY A 112 -5.01 -7.91 0.76
C GLY A 112 -5.80 -7.25 1.89
N ILE A 113 -6.62 -6.26 1.58
CA ILE A 113 -7.49 -5.60 2.57
C ILE A 113 -8.54 -6.58 3.10
N LYS A 114 -9.16 -7.41 2.22
CA LYS A 114 -10.08 -8.49 2.67
C LYS A 114 -9.41 -9.42 3.68
N SER A 115 -8.17 -9.83 3.40
CA SER A 115 -7.40 -10.68 4.30
C SER A 115 -7.14 -10.01 5.66
N ILE A 116 -6.76 -8.72 5.66
CA ILE A 116 -6.51 -7.98 6.89
C ILE A 116 -7.79 -7.82 7.71
N LEU A 117 -8.91 -7.46 7.08
CA LEU A 117 -10.22 -7.35 7.75
C LEU A 117 -10.64 -8.67 8.42
N ALA A 118 -10.45 -9.79 7.72
CA ALA A 118 -10.76 -11.13 8.24
C ALA A 118 -9.87 -11.51 9.44
N GLU A 119 -8.59 -11.19 9.39
CA GLU A 119 -7.62 -11.57 10.42
C GLU A 119 -7.63 -10.66 11.65
N LEU A 120 -7.93 -9.36 11.48
CA LEU A 120 -8.00 -8.40 12.59
C LEU A 120 -9.41 -8.28 13.19
N GLY A 121 -10.47 -8.66 12.46
CA GLY A 121 -11.85 -8.56 12.91
C GLY A 121 -12.35 -7.12 13.08
N THR A 122 -11.69 -6.14 12.47
CA THR A 122 -12.04 -4.72 12.58
C THR A 122 -11.72 -3.98 11.28
N GLU A 123 -12.52 -2.95 10.98
CA GLU A 123 -12.27 -2.00 9.89
C GLU A 123 -11.49 -0.76 10.33
N LYS A 124 -11.29 -0.57 11.63
CA LYS A 124 -10.70 0.63 12.22
C LYS A 124 -9.18 0.57 12.18
N PHE A 125 -8.60 0.87 11.03
CA PHE A 125 -7.17 1.10 10.83
C PHE A 125 -6.98 2.04 9.62
N TRP A 126 -5.86 2.75 9.62
CA TRP A 126 -5.53 3.68 8.56
C TRP A 126 -5.17 2.96 7.26
N ARG A 127 -5.57 3.55 6.15
CA ARG A 127 -5.24 3.12 4.79
C ARG A 127 -4.71 4.29 4.01
N LEU A 128 -3.54 4.10 3.42
CA LEU A 128 -3.01 4.98 2.39
C LEU A 128 -3.21 4.30 1.04
N LYS A 129 -4.19 4.80 0.31
CA LYS A 129 -4.58 4.31 -1.00
C LYS A 129 -3.77 5.03 -2.07
N LEU A 130 -3.05 4.29 -2.89
CA LEU A 130 -2.23 4.80 -3.98
C LEU A 130 -2.91 4.49 -5.31
N GLY A 131 -3.24 5.53 -6.08
CA GLY A 131 -3.91 5.37 -7.36
C GLY A 131 -3.02 4.68 -8.38
N VAL A 132 -3.54 3.64 -9.01
CA VAL A 132 -2.88 2.90 -10.11
C VAL A 132 -3.69 2.95 -11.40
N GLY A 133 -4.82 3.68 -11.40
CA GLY A 133 -5.74 3.76 -12.53
C GLY A 133 -6.55 2.49 -12.75
N HIS A 134 -7.56 2.59 -13.59
CA HIS A 134 -8.46 1.49 -13.92
C HIS A 134 -8.20 1.02 -15.36
N PRO A 135 -8.25 -0.29 -15.65
CA PRO A 135 -8.02 -0.81 -17.01
C PRO A 135 -8.94 -0.19 -18.07
N ARG A 136 -10.16 0.21 -17.71
CA ARG A 136 -11.09 0.91 -18.61
C ARG A 136 -10.63 2.29 -19.04
N ASN A 137 -9.70 2.91 -18.31
CA ASN A 137 -9.16 4.25 -18.61
C ASN A 137 -7.76 4.18 -19.23
N SER A 138 -7.26 2.99 -19.49
CA SER A 138 -5.96 2.77 -20.13
C SER A 138 -6.04 3.19 -21.61
N LYS A 139 -5.02 3.90 -22.08
CA LYS A 139 -4.84 4.21 -23.52
C LYS A 139 -4.78 2.95 -24.40
N PHE A 140 -4.58 1.79 -23.80
CA PHE A 140 -4.50 0.47 -24.41
C PHE A 140 -5.82 -0.32 -24.27
N ASP A 141 -6.92 0.32 -23.85
CA ASP A 141 -8.24 -0.30 -23.82
C ASP A 141 -8.75 -0.52 -25.25
N ILE A 142 -8.15 -1.50 -25.92
CA ILE A 142 -8.64 -2.00 -27.20
C ILE A 142 -9.87 -2.85 -26.87
N ARG A 143 -11.03 -2.24 -26.95
CA ARG A 143 -12.31 -2.94 -26.85
C ARG A 143 -12.40 -3.95 -27.98
N ASP A 144 -12.81 -5.17 -27.68
CA ASP A 144 -13.19 -6.11 -28.71
C ASP A 144 -14.51 -5.69 -29.38
N SER A 145 -14.95 -6.43 -30.38
CA SER A 145 -16.22 -6.18 -31.09
C SER A 145 -17.45 -6.19 -30.19
N ASN A 146 -17.34 -6.73 -28.96
CA ASN A 146 -18.40 -6.84 -27.94
C ASN A 146 -18.31 -5.75 -26.86
N HIS A 147 -17.37 -4.79 -26.99
CA HIS A 147 -17.12 -3.70 -26.03
C HIS A 147 -16.61 -4.18 -24.65
N GLU A 148 -16.13 -5.40 -24.53
CA GLU A 148 -15.51 -5.92 -23.32
C GLU A 148 -14.03 -5.50 -23.26
N PRO A 149 -13.53 -5.02 -22.13
CA PRO A 149 -12.10 -4.71 -21.99
C PRO A 149 -11.29 -6.00 -22.10
N ARG A 150 -10.29 -6.04 -23.00
CA ARG A 150 -9.40 -7.19 -23.14
C ARG A 150 -8.54 -7.45 -21.91
N THR A 151 -8.26 -6.42 -21.12
CA THR A 151 -7.46 -6.50 -19.90
C THR A 151 -8.37 -6.66 -18.71
N THR A 152 -8.23 -7.76 -17.99
CA THR A 152 -8.97 -7.97 -16.73
C THR A 152 -8.39 -7.08 -15.63
N ILE A 153 -9.18 -6.91 -14.55
CA ILE A 153 -8.71 -6.23 -13.33
C ILE A 153 -7.44 -6.87 -12.77
N ILE A 154 -7.39 -8.21 -12.78
CA ILE A 154 -6.24 -8.98 -12.29
C ILE A 154 -5.02 -8.71 -13.17
N ASP A 155 -5.17 -8.77 -14.50
CA ASP A 155 -4.07 -8.51 -15.42
C ASP A 155 -3.54 -7.08 -15.26
N HIS A 156 -4.42 -6.09 -15.04
CA HIS A 156 -4.01 -4.71 -14.82
C HIS A 156 -3.15 -4.54 -13.58
N VAL A 157 -3.61 -5.02 -12.42
CA VAL A 157 -2.85 -4.85 -11.17
C VAL A 157 -1.58 -5.70 -11.12
N LEU A 158 -1.52 -6.81 -11.85
CA LEU A 158 -0.34 -7.65 -12.00
C LEU A 158 0.57 -7.24 -13.17
N SER A 159 0.22 -6.18 -13.90
CA SER A 159 1.10 -5.60 -14.91
C SER A 159 2.07 -4.58 -14.31
N PRO A 160 3.26 -4.39 -14.88
CA PRO A 160 4.15 -3.30 -14.51
C PRO A 160 3.55 -1.95 -14.92
N PHE A 161 4.09 -0.87 -14.35
CA PHE A 161 3.85 0.48 -14.87
C PHE A 161 4.48 0.62 -16.24
N ALA A 162 3.81 1.34 -17.14
CA ALA A 162 4.35 1.65 -18.46
C ALA A 162 5.49 2.69 -18.34
N GLU A 163 6.36 2.73 -19.34
CA GLU A 163 7.50 3.66 -19.34
C GLU A 163 7.07 5.13 -19.26
N ASP A 164 5.96 5.48 -19.88
CA ASP A 164 5.38 6.84 -19.84
C ASP A 164 4.66 7.17 -18.51
N GLU A 165 4.50 6.18 -17.60
CA GLU A 165 3.92 6.34 -16.26
C GLU A 165 4.99 6.52 -15.18
N THR A 166 6.28 6.34 -15.47
CA THR A 166 7.37 6.36 -14.48
C THR A 166 7.42 7.67 -13.70
N THR A 167 7.30 8.80 -14.37
CA THR A 167 7.27 10.12 -13.69
C THR A 167 6.11 10.23 -12.71
N GLN A 168 4.92 9.75 -13.08
CA GLN A 168 3.74 9.78 -12.21
C GLN A 168 3.87 8.79 -11.04
N LEU A 169 4.55 7.66 -11.25
CA LEU A 169 4.88 6.72 -10.19
C LEU A 169 5.81 7.35 -9.15
N ASP A 170 6.87 8.02 -9.59
CA ASP A 170 7.79 8.71 -8.71
C ASP A 170 7.08 9.82 -7.90
N GLU A 171 6.24 10.61 -8.56
CA GLU A 171 5.43 11.65 -7.92
C GLU A 171 4.46 11.09 -6.87
N VAL A 172 3.78 9.97 -7.16
CA VAL A 172 2.85 9.37 -6.18
C VAL A 172 3.58 8.78 -5.00
N LEU A 173 4.74 8.17 -5.21
CA LEU A 173 5.57 7.64 -4.12
C LEU A 173 6.12 8.77 -3.23
N GLU A 174 6.63 9.87 -3.80
CA GLU A 174 7.09 11.04 -3.04
C GLU A 174 5.95 11.67 -2.21
N ARG A 175 4.76 11.79 -2.80
CA ARG A 175 3.57 12.30 -2.09
C ARG A 175 3.12 11.37 -0.98
N ALA A 176 3.15 10.05 -1.22
CA ALA A 176 2.79 9.03 -0.25
C ALA A 176 3.77 9.00 0.93
N GLU A 177 5.07 9.15 0.66
CA GLU A 177 6.11 9.29 1.67
C GLU A 177 5.83 10.50 2.58
N LYS A 178 5.64 11.69 2.00
CA LYS A 178 5.32 12.92 2.75
C LYS A 178 4.03 12.79 3.57
N ALA A 179 3.00 12.15 3.01
CA ALA A 179 1.76 11.88 3.73
C ALA A 179 1.96 10.91 4.89
N THR A 180 2.81 9.87 4.71
CA THR A 180 3.17 8.91 5.76
C THR A 180 3.94 9.60 6.88
N ASN A 181 4.90 10.48 6.55
CA ASN A 181 5.65 11.26 7.53
C ASN A 181 4.71 12.15 8.39
N LEU A 182 3.71 12.78 7.79
CA LEU A 182 2.71 13.54 8.55
C LEU A 182 1.84 12.63 9.41
N TRP A 183 1.46 11.45 8.92
CA TRP A 183 0.71 10.47 9.71
C TRP A 183 1.53 9.98 10.92
N ILE A 184 2.82 9.73 10.76
CA ILE A 184 3.73 9.38 11.88
C ILE A 184 3.71 10.45 12.96
N LYS A 185 3.74 11.74 12.57
CA LYS A 185 3.68 12.90 13.48
C LYS A 185 2.30 13.14 14.09
N GLY A 186 1.26 12.44 13.67
CA GLY A 186 -0.13 12.70 14.08
C GLY A 186 -0.78 13.90 13.40
N GLU A 187 -0.14 14.47 12.37
CA GLU A 187 -0.66 15.64 11.61
C GLU A 187 -1.63 15.19 10.49
N ILE A 188 -2.67 14.43 10.87
CA ILE A 188 -3.59 13.76 9.92
C ILE A 188 -4.33 14.75 9.02
N ASP A 189 -4.93 15.79 9.62
CA ASP A 189 -5.68 16.81 8.87
C ASP A 189 -4.80 17.49 7.83
N ARG A 190 -3.54 17.74 8.19
CA ARG A 190 -2.57 18.34 7.28
C ARG A 190 -2.22 17.40 6.13
N ALA A 191 -2.03 16.11 6.41
CA ALA A 191 -1.81 15.08 5.38
C ALA A 191 -2.98 15.03 4.40
N MET A 192 -4.21 15.01 4.91
CA MET A 192 -5.43 14.98 4.10
C MET A 192 -5.57 16.25 3.26
N ASN A 193 -5.37 17.43 3.83
CA ASN A 193 -5.51 18.70 3.11
C ASN A 193 -4.48 18.88 1.99
N LEU A 194 -3.25 18.43 2.19
CA LEU A 194 -2.17 18.61 1.21
C LEU A 194 -2.20 17.55 0.08
N TYR A 195 -2.59 16.32 0.40
CA TYR A 195 -2.34 15.18 -0.49
C TYR A 195 -3.58 14.49 -1.06
N HIS A 196 -4.80 14.82 -0.61
CA HIS A 196 -6.04 14.27 -1.17
C HIS A 196 -6.51 14.94 -2.48
N ARG A 197 -5.66 15.64 -3.17
CA ARG A 197 -6.04 16.35 -4.41
C ARG A 197 -5.80 15.53 -5.66
#